data_9cd16adb8fd1a250580a2f5bd84d994e
#
_entry.id   9cd16adb8fd1a250580a2f5bd84d994e
#
_cell.length_a   1.000
_cell.length_b   1.000
_cell.length_c   1.000
_cell.angle_alpha   90.00
_cell.angle_beta   90.00
_cell.angle_gamma   90.00
#
_symmetry.space_group_name_H-M   'P 1'
#
loop_
_entity.id
_entity.type
_entity.pdbx_description
1 polymer ?
#
loop_
_entity_poly.entity_id
_entity_poly.type
_entity_poly.pdbx_seq_one_letter_code
_entity_poly.pdbx_strand_id
1 'polypeptide(L)'
;MLYNKVAKRPEWLECALQGAEFLKKYGHDGNYNWYFSLTRDGRPLVDPYNIFSYTFATMAFAQLAIASGDTGYAAIAKKTFDRVLEKRSNPKGKWCKAHPGTRPIKDFALPMILCNLSLEIEQLIDKQLIDQTIETCLHEVMA
;
A
#
# COMPACT_ATOMS: atom_id res chain seq x y z
N MET A 1 -11.27 -2.24 -6.72
CA MET A 1 -10.94 -2.37 -8.16
C MET A 1 -12.10 -2.90 -9.02
N LEU A 2 -12.60 -4.12 -8.83
CA LEU A 2 -13.66 -4.67 -9.67
C LEU A 2 -14.90 -3.78 -9.73
N TYR A 3 -15.36 -3.29 -8.59
CA TYR A 3 -16.49 -2.36 -8.51
C TYR A 3 -16.25 -1.07 -9.33
N ASN A 4 -15.05 -0.50 -9.26
CA ASN A 4 -14.75 0.76 -9.94
C ASN A 4 -14.54 0.60 -11.45
N LYS A 5 -13.90 -0.49 -11.88
CA LYS A 5 -13.38 -0.66 -13.25
C LYS A 5 -14.21 -1.61 -14.11
N VAL A 6 -15.00 -2.52 -13.53
CA VAL A 6 -15.71 -3.56 -14.27
C VAL A 6 -17.23 -3.39 -14.17
N ALA A 7 -17.80 -3.47 -12.96
CA ALA A 7 -19.26 -3.36 -12.77
C ALA A 7 -19.59 -2.83 -11.37
N LYS A 8 -20.58 -1.94 -11.28
CA LYS A 8 -21.07 -1.33 -10.04
C LYS A 8 -22.02 -2.28 -9.28
N ARG A 9 -21.53 -3.47 -8.91
CA ARG A 9 -22.31 -4.45 -8.16
C ARG A 9 -22.29 -4.12 -6.66
N PRO A 10 -23.46 -3.83 -6.03
CA PRO A 10 -23.52 -3.44 -4.61
C PRO A 10 -22.90 -4.45 -3.66
N GLU A 11 -23.09 -5.74 -3.91
CA GLU A 11 -22.55 -6.85 -3.11
C GLU A 11 -21.00 -6.84 -3.03
N TRP A 12 -20.33 -6.37 -4.09
CA TRP A 12 -18.87 -6.23 -4.07
C TRP A 12 -18.40 -5.08 -3.19
N LEU A 13 -19.14 -3.97 -3.22
CA LEU A 13 -18.84 -2.83 -2.37
C LEU A 13 -19.12 -3.16 -0.90
N GLU A 14 -20.22 -3.81 -0.61
CA GLU A 14 -20.58 -4.23 0.76
C GLU A 14 -19.53 -5.16 1.36
N CYS A 15 -19.09 -6.17 0.62
CA CYS A 15 -18.00 -7.07 1.05
C CYS A 15 -16.70 -6.30 1.30
N ALA A 16 -16.35 -5.34 0.42
CA ALA A 16 -15.16 -4.52 0.59
C ALA A 16 -15.24 -3.62 1.84
N LEU A 17 -16.41 -3.03 2.11
CA LEU A 17 -16.65 -2.21 3.32
C LEU A 17 -16.49 -3.03 4.61
N GLN A 18 -17.05 -4.24 4.66
CA GLN A 18 -16.89 -5.13 5.82
C GLN A 18 -15.40 -5.46 6.08
N GLY A 19 -14.67 -5.81 5.03
CA GLY A 19 -13.23 -6.07 5.13
C GLY A 19 -12.44 -4.84 5.56
N ALA A 20 -12.79 -3.66 5.05
CA ALA A 20 -12.12 -2.41 5.39
C ALA A 20 -12.32 -2.01 6.85
N GLU A 21 -13.53 -2.15 7.40
CA GLU A 21 -13.77 -1.85 8.81
C GLU A 21 -12.99 -2.80 9.75
N PHE A 22 -12.86 -4.07 9.37
CA PHE A 22 -12.00 -5.00 10.10
C PHE A 22 -10.53 -4.56 10.05
N LEU A 23 -10.01 -4.25 8.86
CA LEU A 23 -8.62 -3.82 8.68
C LEU A 23 -8.33 -2.47 9.31
N LYS A 24 -9.26 -1.52 9.24
CA LYS A 24 -9.14 -0.21 9.91
C LYS A 24 -9.01 -0.36 11.43
N LYS A 25 -9.72 -1.31 12.01
CA LYS A 25 -9.71 -1.56 13.46
C LYS A 25 -8.51 -2.39 13.93
N TYR A 26 -8.09 -3.37 13.16
CA TYR A 26 -7.14 -4.39 13.61
C TYR A 26 -5.90 -4.52 12.71
N GLY A 27 -5.92 -3.98 11.49
CA GLY A 27 -4.91 -4.22 10.46
C GLY A 27 -3.55 -3.56 10.72
N HIS A 28 -3.48 -2.61 11.64
CA HIS A 28 -2.26 -1.85 11.93
C HIS A 28 -2.15 -1.45 13.40
N ASP A 29 -0.97 -0.98 13.81
CA ASP A 29 -0.62 -0.61 15.20
C ASP A 29 -1.08 0.80 15.64
N GLY A 30 -1.97 1.44 14.89
CA GLY A 30 -2.38 2.84 15.11
C GLY A 30 -1.47 3.88 14.42
N ASN A 31 -0.23 3.52 14.07
CA ASN A 31 0.72 4.36 13.32
C ASN A 31 0.83 3.97 11.85
N TYR A 32 -0.18 3.24 11.33
CA TYR A 32 -0.22 2.71 9.96
C TYR A 32 0.95 1.76 9.62
N ASN A 33 1.49 1.06 10.62
CA ASN A 33 2.36 -0.08 10.38
C ASN A 33 1.46 -1.32 10.23
N TRP A 34 1.27 -1.75 8.99
CA TRP A 34 0.31 -2.80 8.64
C TRP A 34 0.86 -4.18 8.91
N TYR A 35 0.16 -4.96 9.72
CA TYR A 35 0.50 -6.36 9.99
C TYR A 35 0.43 -7.20 8.72
N PHE A 36 1.29 -8.21 8.64
CA PHE A 36 1.27 -9.15 7.52
C PHE A 36 0.10 -10.12 7.63
N SER A 37 -0.17 -10.62 8.82
CA SER A 37 -1.32 -11.49 9.07
C SER A 37 -1.93 -11.27 10.45
N LEU A 38 -3.22 -11.57 10.54
CA LEU A 38 -4.06 -11.47 11.73
C LEU A 38 -4.80 -12.77 11.96
N THR A 39 -5.20 -13.01 13.20
CA THR A 39 -6.22 -14.02 13.52
C THR A 39 -7.59 -13.55 13.03
N ARG A 40 -8.58 -14.47 13.02
CA ARG A 40 -9.97 -14.13 12.66
C ARG A 40 -10.59 -13.09 13.59
N ASP A 41 -10.17 -13.01 14.83
CA ASP A 41 -10.60 -12.05 15.86
C ASP A 41 -9.74 -10.77 15.91
N GLY A 42 -8.81 -10.60 14.96
CA GLY A 42 -8.04 -9.37 14.77
C GLY A 42 -6.76 -9.27 15.59
N ARG A 43 -6.29 -10.36 16.22
CA ARG A 43 -5.00 -10.34 16.90
C ARG A 43 -3.84 -10.47 15.91
N PRO A 44 -2.78 -9.65 16.03
CA PRO A 44 -1.59 -9.78 15.20
C PRO A 44 -0.94 -11.17 15.33
N LEU A 45 -0.65 -11.81 14.19
CA LEU A 45 0.09 -13.06 14.10
C LEU A 45 1.50 -12.85 13.55
N VAL A 46 1.63 -12.00 12.55
CA VAL A 46 2.92 -11.71 11.92
C VAL A 46 3.06 -10.22 11.72
N ASP A 47 4.16 -9.68 12.26
CA ASP A 47 4.54 -8.28 12.09
C ASP A 47 4.81 -7.94 10.62
N PRO A 48 4.75 -6.64 10.26
CA PRO A 48 5.12 -6.19 8.93
C PRO A 48 6.62 -6.41 8.68
N TYR A 49 6.97 -7.41 7.87
CA TYR A 49 8.36 -7.76 7.57
C TYR A 49 8.85 -7.23 6.22
N ASN A 50 7.99 -6.58 5.47
CA ASN A 50 8.34 -5.86 4.25
C ASN A 50 7.31 -4.76 3.96
N ILE A 51 7.62 -3.93 2.96
CA ILE A 51 6.80 -2.78 2.57
C ILE A 51 5.49 -3.19 1.85
N PHE A 52 5.35 -4.41 1.34
CA PHE A 52 4.21 -4.80 0.50
C PHE A 52 2.87 -4.81 1.23
N SER A 53 2.83 -5.10 2.54
CA SER A 53 1.59 -4.97 3.31
C SER A 53 1.04 -3.54 3.26
N TYR A 54 1.93 -2.54 3.27
CA TYR A 54 1.57 -1.13 3.19
C TYR A 54 1.08 -0.75 1.78
N THR A 55 1.76 -1.24 0.73
CA THR A 55 1.34 -0.92 -0.66
C THR A 55 -0.03 -1.50 -0.97
N PHE A 56 -0.33 -2.73 -0.54
CA PHE A 56 -1.65 -3.32 -0.72
C PHE A 56 -2.72 -2.65 0.14
N ALA A 57 -2.41 -2.25 1.37
CA ALA A 57 -3.34 -1.48 2.20
C ALA A 57 -3.64 -0.10 1.57
N THR A 58 -2.62 0.61 1.08
CA THR A 58 -2.82 1.88 0.35
C THR A 58 -3.76 1.70 -0.83
N MET A 59 -3.51 0.70 -1.68
CA MET A 59 -4.34 0.41 -2.85
C MET A 59 -5.78 0.07 -2.47
N ALA A 60 -5.96 -0.78 -1.46
CA ALA A 60 -7.29 -1.20 -1.00
C ALA A 60 -8.12 -0.01 -0.49
N PHE A 61 -7.56 0.81 0.40
CA PHE A 61 -8.26 1.96 0.95
C PHE A 61 -8.46 3.09 -0.07
N ALA A 62 -7.52 3.28 -1.00
CA ALA A 62 -7.70 4.24 -2.09
C ALA A 62 -8.86 3.83 -3.01
N GLN A 63 -8.88 2.58 -3.46
CA GLN A 63 -9.96 2.08 -4.32
C GLN A 63 -11.33 2.08 -3.61
N LEU A 64 -11.35 1.87 -2.29
CA LEU A 64 -12.57 1.96 -1.51
C LEU A 64 -13.04 3.41 -1.35
N ALA A 65 -12.12 4.36 -1.12
CA ALA A 65 -12.45 5.79 -1.09
C ALA A 65 -13.08 6.25 -2.42
N ILE A 66 -12.52 5.84 -3.56
CA ILE A 66 -13.07 6.12 -4.89
C ILE A 66 -14.45 5.49 -5.08
N ALA A 67 -14.65 4.27 -4.57
CA ALA A 67 -15.93 3.56 -4.71
C ALA A 67 -17.05 4.12 -3.83
N SER A 68 -16.72 4.49 -2.60
CA SER A 68 -17.70 4.94 -1.58
C SER A 68 -17.85 6.44 -1.48
N GLY A 69 -16.87 7.22 -1.94
CA GLY A 69 -16.79 8.66 -1.71
C GLY A 69 -16.39 9.04 -0.27
N ASP A 70 -16.01 8.08 0.57
CA ASP A 70 -15.65 8.32 1.98
C ASP A 70 -14.23 8.87 2.11
N THR A 71 -14.14 10.11 2.61
CA THR A 71 -12.86 10.79 2.84
C THR A 71 -12.01 10.18 3.96
N GLY A 72 -12.61 9.43 4.87
CA GLY A 72 -11.89 8.70 5.91
C GLY A 72 -11.00 7.60 5.33
N TYR A 73 -11.49 6.85 4.34
CA TYR A 73 -10.67 5.88 3.63
C TYR A 73 -9.57 6.54 2.79
N ALA A 74 -9.87 7.70 2.18
CA ALA A 74 -8.85 8.48 1.48
C ALA A 74 -7.73 8.94 2.43
N ALA A 75 -8.06 9.36 3.64
CA ALA A 75 -7.07 9.74 4.64
C ALA A 75 -6.19 8.56 5.08
N ILE A 76 -6.77 7.36 5.25
CA ILE A 76 -6.00 6.14 5.55
C ILE A 76 -5.04 5.82 4.40
N ALA A 77 -5.53 5.86 3.15
CA ALA A 77 -4.69 5.62 1.97
C ALA A 77 -3.51 6.58 1.89
N LYS A 78 -3.74 7.89 2.07
CA LYS A 78 -2.69 8.93 2.07
C LYS A 78 -1.64 8.67 3.14
N LYS A 79 -2.05 8.50 4.39
CA LYS A 79 -1.13 8.24 5.51
C LYS A 79 -0.33 6.95 5.29
N THR A 80 -0.96 5.91 4.74
CA THR A 80 -0.26 4.66 4.43
C THR A 80 0.74 4.86 3.29
N PHE A 81 0.40 5.65 2.27
CA PHE A 81 1.32 5.98 1.18
C PHE A 81 2.55 6.76 1.68
N ASP A 82 2.36 7.73 2.57
CA ASP A 82 3.46 8.44 3.23
C ASP A 82 4.40 7.44 3.93
N ARG A 83 3.84 6.46 4.65
CA ARG A 83 4.64 5.38 5.29
C ARG A 83 5.39 4.51 4.28
N VAL A 84 4.80 4.27 3.10
CA VAL A 84 5.49 3.56 2.00
C VAL A 84 6.72 4.35 1.55
N LEU A 85 6.58 5.65 1.31
CA LEU A 85 7.68 6.51 0.89
C LEU A 85 8.78 6.62 1.94
N GLU A 86 8.44 6.77 3.22
CA GLU A 86 9.40 6.78 4.33
C GLU A 86 10.23 5.49 4.41
N LYS A 87 9.61 4.34 4.12
CA LYS A 87 10.27 3.03 4.20
C LYS A 87 10.98 2.60 2.91
N ARG A 88 10.90 3.39 1.86
CA ARG A 88 11.43 3.04 0.54
C ARG A 88 12.91 2.68 0.55
N SER A 89 13.72 3.41 1.31
CA SER A 89 15.18 3.16 1.41
C SER A 89 15.53 1.88 2.18
N ASN A 90 14.61 1.36 3.00
CA ASN A 90 14.79 0.13 3.77
C ASN A 90 13.50 -0.70 3.81
N PRO A 91 13.03 -1.22 2.67
CA PRO A 91 11.71 -1.82 2.52
C PRO A 91 11.48 -3.08 3.34
N LYS A 92 12.56 -3.76 3.74
CA LYS A 92 12.52 -4.98 4.56
C LYS A 92 12.93 -4.74 6.02
N GLY A 93 13.41 -3.54 6.36
CA GLY A 93 13.83 -3.21 7.72
C GLY A 93 14.80 -4.25 8.30
N LYS A 94 14.54 -4.71 9.52
CA LYS A 94 15.31 -5.75 10.21
C LYS A 94 15.28 -7.14 9.53
N TRP A 95 14.37 -7.35 8.59
CA TRP A 95 14.22 -8.61 7.86
C TRP A 95 15.03 -8.66 6.56
N CYS A 96 15.87 -7.66 6.32
CA CYS A 96 16.77 -7.70 5.18
C CYS A 96 17.82 -8.78 5.39
N LYS A 97 17.86 -9.76 4.47
CA LYS A 97 18.84 -10.88 4.51
C LYS A 97 20.11 -10.57 3.73
N ALA A 98 20.14 -9.45 3.01
CA ALA A 98 21.34 -9.07 2.26
C ALA A 98 22.37 -8.45 3.20
N HIS A 99 23.61 -8.96 3.15
CA HIS A 99 24.72 -8.30 3.83
C HIS A 99 25.18 -7.09 2.99
N PRO A 100 25.31 -5.88 3.59
CA PRO A 100 25.75 -4.71 2.85
C PRO A 100 27.06 -4.93 2.10
N GLY A 101 27.13 -4.48 0.85
CA GLY A 101 28.34 -4.54 0.03
C GLY A 101 28.71 -5.90 -0.57
N THR A 102 27.95 -6.97 -0.29
CA THR A 102 28.29 -8.32 -0.78
C THR A 102 27.67 -8.69 -2.13
N ARG A 103 26.56 -8.05 -2.49
CA ARG A 103 25.87 -8.31 -3.76
C ARG A 103 25.35 -7.01 -4.37
N PRO A 104 25.88 -6.57 -5.52
CA PRO A 104 25.33 -5.42 -6.26
C PRO A 104 24.06 -5.84 -7.03
N ILE A 105 23.02 -6.29 -6.31
CA ILE A 105 21.75 -6.70 -6.91
C ILE A 105 20.74 -5.58 -6.72
N LYS A 106 20.11 -5.12 -7.81
CA LYS A 106 18.94 -4.27 -7.79
C LYS A 106 17.67 -5.13 -7.72
N ASP A 107 16.79 -4.84 -6.77
CA ASP A 107 15.49 -5.48 -6.65
C ASP A 107 14.44 -4.60 -7.35
N PHE A 108 13.89 -5.08 -8.46
CA PHE A 108 12.88 -4.35 -9.24
C PHE A 108 11.46 -4.47 -8.67
N ALA A 109 11.23 -5.32 -7.69
CA ALA A 109 9.89 -5.50 -7.14
C ALA A 109 9.33 -4.21 -6.54
N LEU A 110 10.15 -3.45 -5.82
CA LEU A 110 9.71 -2.19 -5.21
C LEU A 110 9.43 -1.09 -6.24
N PRO A 111 10.31 -0.74 -7.17
CA PRO A 111 9.99 0.24 -8.22
C PRO A 111 8.74 -0.13 -9.01
N MET A 112 8.57 -1.39 -9.38
CA MET A 112 7.43 -1.88 -10.13
C MET A 112 6.11 -1.70 -9.35
N ILE A 113 6.08 -2.09 -8.07
CA ILE A 113 4.85 -1.95 -7.26
C ILE A 113 4.53 -0.49 -6.96
N LEU A 114 5.55 0.38 -6.80
CA LEU A 114 5.34 1.82 -6.60
C LEU A 114 4.78 2.50 -7.84
N CYS A 115 5.26 2.17 -9.04
CA CYS A 115 4.67 2.65 -10.28
C CYS A 115 3.21 2.24 -10.40
N ASN A 116 2.89 0.97 -10.20
CA ASN A 116 1.51 0.49 -10.25
C ASN A 116 0.63 1.15 -9.18
N LEU A 117 1.14 1.24 -7.95
CA LEU A 117 0.42 1.90 -6.85
C LEU A 117 0.12 3.36 -7.18
N SER A 118 1.10 4.10 -7.69
CA SER A 118 0.97 5.50 -8.08
C SER A 118 -0.18 5.72 -9.08
N LEU A 119 -0.29 4.86 -10.09
CA LEU A 119 -1.39 4.90 -11.06
C LEU A 119 -2.76 4.59 -10.42
N GLU A 120 -2.80 3.70 -9.45
CA GLU A 120 -4.06 3.32 -8.78
C GLU A 120 -4.58 4.38 -7.79
N ILE A 121 -3.70 5.26 -7.30
CA ILE A 121 -4.03 6.28 -6.30
C ILE A 121 -3.98 7.71 -6.84
N GLU A 122 -3.70 7.92 -8.13
CA GLU A 122 -3.48 9.24 -8.75
C GLU A 122 -4.62 10.25 -8.50
N GLN A 123 -5.87 9.76 -8.32
CA GLN A 123 -7.02 10.61 -8.06
C GLN A 123 -7.06 11.15 -6.62
N LEU A 124 -6.26 10.60 -5.70
CA LEU A 124 -6.30 10.92 -4.28
C LEU A 124 -5.04 11.63 -3.77
N ILE A 125 -3.95 11.49 -4.49
CA ILE A 125 -2.62 12.00 -4.12
C ILE A 125 -2.26 13.17 -5.03
N ASP A 126 -1.46 14.09 -4.53
CA ASP A 126 -0.93 15.20 -5.31
C ASP A 126 -0.20 14.71 -6.56
N LYS A 127 -0.55 15.29 -7.71
CA LYS A 127 -0.01 14.88 -9.00
C LYS A 127 1.51 15.02 -9.06
N GLN A 128 2.09 16.05 -8.48
CA GLN A 128 3.53 16.27 -8.49
C GLN A 128 4.26 15.13 -7.74
N LEU A 129 3.71 14.71 -6.58
CA LEU A 129 4.26 13.59 -5.81
C LEU A 129 4.16 12.26 -6.58
N ILE A 130 3.05 12.03 -7.28
CA ILE A 130 2.86 10.86 -8.14
C ILE A 130 3.89 10.85 -9.28
N ASP A 131 4.01 11.94 -10.02
CA ASP A 131 4.93 12.07 -11.15
C ASP A 131 6.38 11.86 -10.69
N GLN A 132 6.81 12.50 -9.60
CA GLN A 132 8.14 12.31 -9.00
C GLN A 132 8.40 10.87 -8.56
N THR A 133 7.40 10.21 -7.98
CA THR A 133 7.53 8.82 -7.54
C THR A 133 7.74 7.89 -8.73
N ILE A 134 6.95 8.07 -9.79
CA ILE A 134 7.06 7.29 -11.03
C ILE A 134 8.41 7.54 -11.71
N GLU A 135 8.81 8.80 -11.88
CA GLU A 135 10.08 9.18 -12.51
C GLU A 135 11.28 8.56 -11.78
N THR A 136 11.28 8.65 -10.45
CA THR A 136 12.33 8.03 -9.63
C THR A 136 12.39 6.51 -9.82
N CYS A 137 11.22 5.85 -9.85
CA CYS A 137 11.15 4.40 -10.06
C CYS A 137 11.64 4.01 -11.47
N LEU A 138 11.26 4.76 -12.50
CA LEU A 138 11.74 4.53 -13.87
C LEU A 138 13.25 4.70 -13.97
N HIS A 139 13.80 5.75 -13.35
CA HIS A 139 15.25 5.95 -13.32
C HIS A 139 15.98 4.80 -12.63
N GLU A 140 15.46 4.30 -11.51
CA GLU A 140 16.04 3.13 -10.81
C GLU A 140 16.06 1.86 -11.68
N VAL A 141 15.05 1.67 -12.54
CA VAL A 141 14.96 0.50 -13.43
C VAL A 141 15.84 0.64 -14.65
N MET A 142 15.98 1.86 -15.19
CA MET A 142 16.69 2.12 -16.45
C MET A 142 18.19 2.40 -16.27
N ALA A 143 18.65 2.71 -15.05
CA ALA A 143 20.07 2.95 -14.73
C ALA A 143 20.79 1.66 -14.36
#